data_2ff4de36cc20590300dd0dc1ab477f64
#
_entry.id   2ff4de36cc20590300dd0dc1ab477f64
#
_cell.length_a   1.000
_cell.length_b   1.000
_cell.length_c   1.000
_cell.angle_alpha   90.00
_cell.angle_beta   90.00
_cell.angle_gamma   90.00
#
_symmetry.space_group_name_H-M   'P 1'
#
loop_
_entity.id
_entity.type
_entity.pdbx_description
1 polymer ?
#
loop_
_entity_poly.entity_id
_entity_poly.type
_entity_poly.pdbx_seq_one_letter_code
_entity_poly.pdbx_strand_id
1 'polypeptide(L)'
;MPRRLKIAILHVTILSLFCILGACAAQKSAPPANDAIKRPALPSPSQFDSASVSDIKLSDVPILPQVSPAMREVYQAGLKQGNNPHVFAKLGDCMTENPYFLSPFAEGKYDLGQYQSLTATIEQFYGYPTRNNGWKKDSFATVGLASAGGFNVAAPLDATWSDPDWCQGGESPLACEYRVSKPSIAIIMFGTNDVNYTDAATYNYYLRTIISATLDQNIVPVLNTFPTRPEDPQKSLLLNQIVVKAAQDYGIPLVNLNRALDELPNDGVNPQDSTHLSTPADGRVDVFSPANLQTGFTVRNLVTLQALDAVLKAVK
;
A
#
# COMPACT_ATOMS: atom_id res chain seq x y z
N MET A 1 -81.62 -22.02 45.86
CA MET A 1 -82.31 -21.93 44.55
C MET A 1 -81.84 -20.68 43.80
N PRO A 2 -81.06 -20.77 42.78
CA PRO A 2 -80.64 -19.61 42.02
C PRO A 2 -81.37 -19.51 40.66
N ARG A 3 -81.74 -18.32 40.31
CA ARG A 3 -82.37 -17.93 39.05
C ARG A 3 -81.31 -17.87 37.92
N ARG A 4 -81.65 -18.50 36.81
CA ARG A 4 -80.89 -18.41 35.54
C ARG A 4 -81.20 -17.11 34.82
N LEU A 5 -80.17 -16.33 34.46
CA LEU A 5 -80.31 -15.14 33.62
C LEU A 5 -79.74 -15.52 32.23
N LYS A 6 -80.56 -15.41 31.22
CA LYS A 6 -80.15 -15.61 29.79
C LYS A 6 -79.61 -14.27 29.29
N ILE A 7 -78.35 -14.28 28.80
CA ILE A 7 -77.74 -13.14 28.10
C ILE A 7 -77.73 -13.47 26.60
N ALA A 8 -78.39 -12.60 25.83
CA ALA A 8 -78.41 -12.69 24.37
C ALA A 8 -77.07 -12.17 23.81
N ILE A 9 -76.50 -12.96 22.89
CA ILE A 9 -75.30 -12.59 22.19
C ILE A 9 -75.66 -11.80 20.94
N LEU A 10 -75.26 -10.51 20.91
CA LEU A 10 -75.39 -9.61 19.76
C LEU A 10 -74.15 -9.76 18.93
N HIS A 11 -74.27 -10.28 17.71
CA HIS A 11 -73.12 -10.33 16.76
C HIS A 11 -72.98 -8.97 16.08
N VAL A 12 -71.87 -8.26 16.40
CA VAL A 12 -71.45 -7.10 15.64
C VAL A 12 -70.32 -7.54 14.71
N THR A 13 -70.61 -7.59 13.42
CA THR A 13 -69.62 -7.80 12.35
C THR A 13 -68.88 -6.51 12.11
N ILE A 14 -67.65 -6.43 12.54
CA ILE A 14 -66.72 -5.33 12.22
C ILE A 14 -66.00 -5.69 10.94
N LEU A 15 -66.31 -4.96 9.86
CA LEU A 15 -65.61 -5.03 8.57
C LEU A 15 -64.29 -4.27 8.67
N SER A 16 -63.21 -4.94 8.89
CA SER A 16 -61.86 -4.30 8.95
C SER A 16 -61.33 -4.09 7.55
N LEU A 17 -61.31 -2.84 7.13
CA LEU A 17 -60.70 -2.37 5.89
C LEU A 17 -59.16 -2.32 6.09
N PHE A 18 -58.44 -3.31 5.58
CA PHE A 18 -56.95 -3.33 5.57
C PHE A 18 -56.47 -2.38 4.46
N CYS A 19 -56.05 -1.16 4.82
CA CYS A 19 -55.20 -0.33 3.97
C CYS A 19 -53.80 -0.94 3.91
N ILE A 20 -53.47 -1.60 2.81
CA ILE A 20 -52.07 -2.02 2.51
C ILE A 20 -51.31 -0.77 2.09
N LEU A 21 -50.62 -0.14 3.04
CA LEU A 21 -49.56 0.83 2.76
C LEU A 21 -48.36 0.06 2.22
N GLY A 22 -48.20 0.04 0.90
CA GLY A 22 -47.02 -0.42 0.24
C GLY A 22 -45.82 0.48 0.59
N ALA A 23 -45.03 0.09 1.58
CA ALA A 23 -43.71 0.67 1.81
C ALA A 23 -42.80 0.25 0.65
N CYS A 24 -42.59 1.15 -0.34
CA CYS A 24 -41.47 1.05 -1.26
C CYS A 24 -40.17 1.15 -0.44
N ALA A 25 -39.66 0.03 0.05
CA ALA A 25 -38.27 -0.07 0.48
C ALA A 25 -37.42 0.12 -0.78
N ALA A 26 -36.75 1.28 -0.89
CA ALA A 26 -35.70 1.48 -1.88
C ALA A 26 -34.65 0.40 -1.66
N GLN A 27 -34.63 -0.63 -2.51
CA GLN A 27 -33.53 -1.58 -2.59
C GLN A 27 -32.28 -0.76 -2.94
N LYS A 28 -31.38 -0.55 -1.96
CA LYS A 28 -30.01 -0.14 -2.25
C LYS A 28 -29.46 -1.18 -3.22
N SER A 29 -29.30 -0.77 -4.48
CA SER A 29 -28.58 -1.58 -5.46
C SER A 29 -27.23 -1.97 -4.87
N ALA A 30 -26.93 -3.26 -4.84
CA ALA A 30 -25.58 -3.73 -4.51
C ALA A 30 -24.59 -3.03 -5.45
N PRO A 31 -23.42 -2.62 -4.95
CA PRO A 31 -22.39 -2.04 -5.81
C PRO A 31 -22.05 -3.01 -6.95
N PRO A 32 -21.71 -2.50 -8.15
CA PRO A 32 -21.37 -3.35 -9.28
C PRO A 32 -20.23 -4.28 -8.91
N ALA A 33 -20.28 -5.51 -9.40
CA ALA A 33 -19.36 -6.63 -9.07
C ALA A 33 -17.85 -6.32 -9.32
N ASN A 34 -17.52 -5.16 -9.91
CA ASN A 34 -16.15 -4.72 -10.15
C ASN A 34 -15.47 -4.01 -8.96
N ASP A 35 -16.19 -3.73 -7.88
CA ASP A 35 -15.67 -2.98 -6.73
C ASP A 35 -15.25 -3.88 -5.57
N ALA A 36 -15.42 -5.19 -5.67
CA ALA A 36 -15.01 -6.14 -4.64
C ALA A 36 -13.47 -6.29 -4.55
N ILE A 37 -12.98 -6.43 -3.32
CA ILE A 37 -11.56 -6.72 -3.04
C ILE A 37 -11.15 -8.01 -3.76
N LYS A 38 -10.19 -7.93 -4.66
CA LYS A 38 -9.66 -9.09 -5.36
C LYS A 38 -8.71 -9.87 -4.45
N ARG A 39 -8.96 -11.16 -4.34
CA ARG A 39 -8.15 -12.11 -3.57
C ARG A 39 -7.77 -13.29 -4.48
N PRO A 40 -6.90 -13.09 -5.48
CA PRO A 40 -6.45 -14.19 -6.32
C PRO A 40 -5.73 -15.24 -5.45
N ALA A 41 -5.89 -16.51 -5.80
CA ALA A 41 -5.11 -17.57 -5.18
C ALA A 41 -3.61 -17.33 -5.40
N LEU A 42 -2.79 -17.62 -4.39
CA LEU A 42 -1.33 -17.54 -4.54
C LEU A 42 -0.88 -18.60 -5.57
N PRO A 43 -0.24 -18.20 -6.66
CA PRO A 43 0.29 -19.17 -7.62
C PRO A 43 1.48 -19.91 -6.99
N SER A 44 1.58 -21.21 -7.22
CA SER A 44 2.84 -21.91 -6.93
C SER A 44 3.97 -21.35 -7.79
N PRO A 45 5.22 -21.25 -7.30
CA PRO A 45 6.35 -20.86 -8.13
C PRO A 45 6.47 -21.67 -9.43
N SER A 46 6.19 -22.97 -9.37
CA SER A 46 6.20 -23.86 -10.54
C SER A 46 5.13 -23.54 -11.60
N GLN A 47 4.16 -22.68 -11.31
CA GLN A 47 3.08 -22.27 -12.21
C GLN A 47 3.32 -20.90 -12.85
N PHE A 48 4.42 -20.22 -12.53
CA PHE A 48 4.73 -18.94 -13.14
C PHE A 48 5.25 -19.11 -14.56
N ASP A 49 4.60 -18.43 -15.50
CA ASP A 49 5.04 -18.32 -16.89
C ASP A 49 5.37 -16.85 -17.18
N SER A 50 6.63 -16.58 -17.55
CA SER A 50 7.10 -15.24 -17.91
C SER A 50 6.39 -14.66 -19.14
N ALA A 51 5.86 -15.51 -20.04
CA ALA A 51 5.05 -15.05 -21.16
C ALA A 51 3.78 -14.30 -20.69
N SER A 52 3.26 -14.61 -19.51
CA SER A 52 2.07 -13.96 -18.94
C SER A 52 2.25 -12.47 -18.61
N VAL A 53 3.48 -11.98 -18.59
CA VAL A 53 3.82 -10.58 -18.28
C VAL A 53 4.58 -9.87 -19.41
N SER A 54 5.01 -10.59 -20.42
CA SER A 54 5.90 -10.08 -21.50
C SER A 54 5.31 -8.93 -22.31
N ASP A 55 3.97 -8.86 -22.43
CA ASP A 55 3.28 -7.80 -23.17
C ASP A 55 3.12 -6.49 -22.37
N ILE A 56 3.48 -6.49 -21.09
CA ILE A 56 3.39 -5.29 -20.24
C ILE A 56 4.54 -4.35 -20.59
N LYS A 57 4.20 -3.18 -21.12
CA LYS A 57 5.14 -2.09 -21.37
C LYS A 57 5.04 -1.10 -20.23
N LEU A 58 6.14 -0.90 -19.51
CA LEU A 58 6.17 0.04 -18.35
C LEU A 58 5.87 1.47 -18.79
N SER A 59 6.23 1.85 -20.03
CA SER A 59 5.89 3.14 -20.63
C SER A 59 4.40 3.40 -20.76
N ASP A 60 3.57 2.36 -20.86
CA ASP A 60 2.12 2.49 -21.00
C ASP A 60 1.41 2.54 -19.63
N VAL A 61 2.11 2.19 -18.55
CA VAL A 61 1.59 2.20 -17.19
C VAL A 61 1.72 3.60 -16.58
N PRO A 62 0.64 4.20 -16.03
CA PRO A 62 0.73 5.52 -15.38
C PRO A 62 1.75 5.55 -14.24
N ILE A 63 2.41 6.70 -14.03
CA ILE A 63 3.35 6.91 -12.90
C ILE A 63 2.60 6.87 -11.57
N LEU A 64 1.47 7.58 -11.49
CA LEU A 64 0.69 7.69 -10.26
C LEU A 64 -0.44 6.67 -10.21
N PRO A 65 -0.78 6.18 -9.02
CA PRO A 65 -1.77 5.12 -8.88
C PRO A 65 -3.18 5.59 -9.23
N GLN A 66 -3.94 4.69 -9.87
CA GLN A 66 -5.38 4.70 -9.84
C GLN A 66 -5.84 3.88 -8.64
N VAL A 67 -6.64 4.48 -7.76
CA VAL A 67 -7.10 3.82 -6.53
C VAL A 67 -8.52 3.32 -6.73
N SER A 68 -8.71 2.00 -6.66
CA SER A 68 -10.03 1.40 -6.82
C SER A 68 -10.92 1.65 -5.60
N PRO A 69 -12.26 1.72 -5.75
CA PRO A 69 -13.19 1.85 -4.63
C PRO A 69 -13.03 0.76 -3.55
N ALA A 70 -12.59 -0.45 -3.93
CA ALA A 70 -12.32 -1.53 -2.99
C ALA A 70 -11.28 -1.16 -1.92
N MET A 71 -10.34 -0.26 -2.22
CA MET A 71 -9.34 0.20 -1.24
C MET A 71 -9.97 1.02 -0.12
N ARG A 72 -11.10 1.69 -0.37
CA ARG A 72 -11.88 2.34 0.70
C ARG A 72 -12.42 1.33 1.70
N GLU A 73 -12.92 0.19 1.22
CA GLU A 73 -13.43 -0.88 2.08
C GLU A 73 -12.29 -1.48 2.93
N VAL A 74 -11.11 -1.73 2.33
CA VAL A 74 -9.90 -2.17 3.05
C VAL A 74 -9.55 -1.18 4.15
N TYR A 75 -9.43 0.10 3.81
CA TYR A 75 -9.07 1.16 4.75
C TYR A 75 -10.07 1.25 5.91
N GLN A 76 -11.38 1.30 5.62
CA GLN A 76 -12.42 1.41 6.64
C GLN A 76 -12.51 0.15 7.53
N ALA A 77 -12.28 -1.04 6.98
CA ALA A 77 -12.17 -2.27 7.75
C ALA A 77 -10.94 -2.23 8.68
N GLY A 78 -9.81 -1.74 8.17
CA GLY A 78 -8.59 -1.56 8.96
C GLY A 78 -8.78 -0.61 10.15
N LEU A 79 -9.44 0.54 9.94
CA LEU A 79 -9.75 1.47 11.02
C LEU A 79 -10.62 0.83 12.12
N LYS A 80 -11.62 0.03 11.73
CA LYS A 80 -12.46 -0.74 12.67
C LYS A 80 -11.67 -1.79 13.44
N GLN A 81 -10.62 -2.34 12.85
CA GLN A 81 -9.71 -3.32 13.45
C GLN A 81 -8.66 -2.66 14.36
N GLY A 82 -8.52 -1.33 14.30
CA GLY A 82 -7.58 -0.55 15.11
C GLY A 82 -6.29 -0.17 14.38
N ASN A 83 -6.27 -0.22 13.03
CA ASN A 83 -5.20 0.38 12.25
C ASN A 83 -5.21 1.90 12.42
N ASN A 84 -4.04 2.50 12.52
CA ASN A 84 -3.89 3.93 12.80
C ASN A 84 -3.93 4.72 11.47
N PRO A 85 -4.92 5.64 11.28
CA PRO A 85 -5.01 6.45 10.08
C PRO A 85 -3.82 7.42 9.90
N HIS A 86 -3.04 7.65 10.93
CA HIS A 86 -1.87 8.53 10.94
C HIS A 86 -0.54 7.77 10.78
N VAL A 87 -0.59 6.50 10.42
CA VAL A 87 0.61 5.66 10.26
C VAL A 87 0.59 4.97 8.90
N PHE A 88 1.69 5.10 8.17
CA PHE A 88 2.02 4.22 7.05
C PHE A 88 3.30 3.44 7.35
N ALA A 89 3.40 2.22 6.85
CA ALA A 89 4.61 1.40 6.91
C ALA A 89 5.41 1.52 5.61
N LYS A 90 6.73 1.33 5.72
CA LYS A 90 7.67 1.24 4.59
C LYS A 90 8.27 -0.16 4.59
N LEU A 91 8.05 -0.90 3.49
CA LEU A 91 8.53 -2.27 3.28
C LEU A 91 9.44 -2.32 2.06
N GLY A 92 10.61 -2.89 2.21
CA GLY A 92 11.54 -2.97 1.08
C GLY A 92 12.97 -3.32 1.44
N ASP A 93 13.85 -3.04 0.51
CA ASP A 93 15.28 -3.25 0.58
C ASP A 93 16.05 -1.98 1.03
N CYS A 94 17.37 -1.93 0.76
CA CYS A 94 18.24 -0.80 1.08
C CYS A 94 17.75 0.55 0.51
N MET A 95 17.05 0.54 -0.60
CA MET A 95 16.45 1.75 -1.17
C MET A 95 15.36 2.32 -0.26
N THR A 96 14.61 1.45 0.43
CA THR A 96 13.50 1.83 1.33
C THR A 96 13.98 2.14 2.75
N GLU A 97 15.02 1.45 3.22
CA GLU A 97 15.71 1.75 4.48
C GLU A 97 16.46 3.09 4.42
N ASN A 98 16.89 3.50 3.23
CA ASN A 98 17.76 4.66 3.00
C ASN A 98 17.21 5.93 3.68
N PRO A 99 18.06 6.70 4.41
CA PRO A 99 17.64 7.92 5.09
C PRO A 99 17.14 9.03 4.16
N TYR A 100 17.46 8.97 2.86
CA TYR A 100 16.90 9.88 1.87
C TYR A 100 15.47 9.54 1.46
N PHE A 101 14.99 8.33 1.75
CA PHE A 101 13.60 7.96 1.44
C PHE A 101 12.64 8.45 2.53
N LEU A 102 11.98 9.57 2.27
CA LEU A 102 10.97 10.23 3.09
C LEU A 102 11.45 10.78 4.44
N SER A 103 12.57 10.30 5.01
CA SER A 103 12.97 10.68 6.38
C SER A 103 13.17 12.18 6.59
N PRO A 104 13.66 12.98 5.62
CA PRO A 104 13.82 14.44 5.82
C PRO A 104 12.51 15.18 6.08
N PHE A 105 11.35 14.64 5.63
CA PHE A 105 10.04 15.27 5.89
C PHE A 105 9.67 15.28 7.37
N ALA A 106 10.22 14.37 8.18
CA ALA A 106 10.03 14.37 9.64
C ALA A 106 10.66 15.57 10.36
N GLU A 107 11.56 16.31 9.72
CA GLU A 107 12.15 17.52 10.28
C GLU A 107 11.23 18.75 10.15
N GLY A 108 10.21 18.69 9.32
CA GLY A 108 9.29 19.82 9.08
C GLY A 108 9.90 21.01 8.35
N LYS A 109 11.03 20.81 7.66
CA LYS A 109 11.80 21.87 6.98
C LYS A 109 11.83 21.71 5.46
N TYR A 110 10.87 21.02 4.89
CA TYR A 110 10.74 20.75 3.46
C TYR A 110 10.30 21.98 2.66
N ASP A 111 10.57 21.95 1.35
CA ASP A 111 10.04 22.91 0.38
C ASP A 111 9.39 22.14 -0.78
N LEU A 112 8.08 22.23 -0.90
CA LEU A 112 7.31 21.50 -1.90
C LEU A 112 7.23 22.22 -3.26
N GLY A 113 7.79 23.42 -3.40
CA GLY A 113 7.74 24.18 -4.64
C GLY A 113 6.30 24.32 -5.16
N GLN A 114 6.06 23.88 -6.40
CA GLN A 114 4.72 23.89 -7.00
C GLN A 114 3.75 22.82 -6.44
N TYR A 115 4.21 21.92 -5.59
CA TYR A 115 3.43 20.79 -5.04
C TYR A 115 2.87 21.07 -3.64
N GLN A 116 2.60 22.34 -3.30
CA GLN A 116 2.09 22.76 -1.98
C GLN A 116 0.80 22.02 -1.55
N SER A 117 0.02 21.51 -2.50
CA SER A 117 -1.17 20.72 -2.19
C SER A 117 -0.87 19.43 -1.41
N LEU A 118 0.39 18.95 -1.41
CA LEU A 118 0.82 17.78 -0.65
C LEU A 118 1.05 18.06 0.84
N THR A 119 1.01 19.33 1.29
CA THR A 119 1.17 19.70 2.70
C THR A 119 0.18 18.93 3.60
N ALA A 120 -1.09 18.87 3.22
CA ALA A 120 -2.11 18.14 3.99
C ALA A 120 -1.81 16.63 4.08
N THR A 121 -1.18 16.05 3.07
CA THR A 121 -0.76 14.64 3.07
C THR A 121 0.41 14.42 4.03
N ILE A 122 1.36 15.35 4.10
CA ILE A 122 2.45 15.29 5.07
C ILE A 122 1.90 15.44 6.48
N GLU A 123 1.06 16.44 6.75
CA GLU A 123 0.44 16.70 8.05
C GLU A 123 -0.40 15.53 8.57
N GLN A 124 -0.97 14.71 7.67
CA GLN A 124 -1.71 13.52 8.04
C GLN A 124 -0.86 12.53 8.84
N PHE A 125 0.44 12.47 8.60
CA PHE A 125 1.36 11.48 9.19
C PHE A 125 2.46 12.12 10.05
N TYR A 126 2.71 13.41 9.90
CA TYR A 126 3.78 14.13 10.60
C TYR A 126 3.54 14.17 12.10
N GLY A 127 4.56 13.80 12.88
CA GLY A 127 4.56 13.89 14.34
C GLY A 127 3.74 12.80 15.05
N TYR A 128 3.11 11.87 14.33
CA TYR A 128 2.39 10.74 14.93
C TYR A 128 3.33 9.54 15.12
N PRO A 129 3.66 9.14 16.36
CA PRO A 129 4.54 8.01 16.63
C PRO A 129 3.99 6.71 16.00
N THR A 130 4.86 5.98 15.31
CA THR A 130 4.47 4.71 14.66
C THR A 130 4.42 3.53 15.62
N ARG A 131 5.03 3.64 16.81
CA ARG A 131 5.16 2.56 17.79
C ARG A 131 4.87 3.07 19.18
N ASN A 132 4.49 2.15 20.06
CA ASN A 132 4.32 2.41 21.49
C ASN A 132 5.66 2.48 22.24
N ASN A 133 5.62 2.47 23.59
CA ASN A 133 6.80 2.37 24.46
C ASN A 133 7.80 3.52 24.33
N GLY A 134 7.30 4.77 24.16
CA GLY A 134 8.16 5.96 24.12
C GLY A 134 8.83 6.21 22.75
N TRP A 135 8.48 5.45 21.72
CA TRP A 135 8.93 5.73 20.36
C TRP A 135 8.41 7.08 19.90
N LYS A 136 9.28 7.95 19.39
CA LYS A 136 8.92 9.33 19.02
C LYS A 136 8.93 9.60 17.52
N LYS A 137 9.41 8.65 16.71
CA LYS A 137 9.50 8.82 15.26
C LYS A 137 8.15 8.53 14.60
N ASP A 138 7.76 9.39 13.68
CA ASP A 138 6.63 9.20 12.79
C ASP A 138 6.94 8.25 11.61
N SER A 139 5.99 8.08 10.71
CA SER A 139 6.15 7.20 9.53
C SER A 139 7.27 7.66 8.59
N PHE A 140 7.54 8.96 8.51
CA PHE A 140 8.63 9.48 7.67
C PHE A 140 9.99 9.06 8.22
N ALA A 141 10.24 9.27 9.51
CA ALA A 141 11.53 8.97 10.16
C ALA A 141 11.70 7.50 10.57
N THR A 142 10.62 6.72 10.66
CA THR A 142 10.70 5.32 11.09
C THR A 142 11.20 4.45 9.94
N VAL A 143 12.26 3.68 10.18
CA VAL A 143 12.61 2.53 9.34
C VAL A 143 11.69 1.37 9.71
N GLY A 144 11.01 0.79 8.71
CA GLY A 144 10.13 -0.36 8.92
C GLY A 144 10.91 -1.61 9.37
N LEU A 145 10.32 -2.42 10.25
CA LEU A 145 10.91 -3.70 10.65
C LEU A 145 11.00 -4.70 9.47
N ALA A 146 10.18 -4.48 8.44
CA ALA A 146 10.21 -5.22 7.19
C ALA A 146 11.00 -4.49 6.08
N SER A 147 11.98 -3.65 6.47
CA SER A 147 12.88 -2.92 5.57
C SER A 147 14.29 -3.01 6.09
N ALA A 148 15.21 -3.59 5.30
CA ALA A 148 16.62 -3.61 5.63
C ALA A 148 17.51 -3.71 4.39
N GLY A 149 18.74 -3.22 4.51
CA GLY A 149 19.78 -3.44 3.51
C GLY A 149 19.99 -4.92 3.26
N GLY A 150 20.08 -5.30 1.98
CA GLY A 150 20.24 -6.71 1.58
C GLY A 150 18.95 -7.53 1.52
N PHE A 151 17.79 -7.02 1.98
CA PHE A 151 16.53 -7.74 1.84
C PHE A 151 16.18 -7.96 0.36
N ASN A 152 15.79 -9.19 0.06
CA ASN A 152 15.03 -9.56 -1.11
C ASN A 152 13.55 -9.70 -0.74
N VAL A 153 12.70 -10.01 -1.71
CA VAL A 153 11.24 -10.13 -1.50
C VAL A 153 10.84 -11.23 -0.50
N ALA A 154 11.69 -12.24 -0.26
CA ALA A 154 11.41 -13.33 0.69
C ALA A 154 11.75 -12.96 2.13
N ALA A 155 12.78 -12.11 2.34
CA ALA A 155 13.33 -11.80 3.66
C ALA A 155 12.29 -11.30 4.67
N PRO A 156 11.33 -10.39 4.34
CA PRO A 156 10.35 -9.92 5.32
C PRO A 156 9.35 -11.00 5.77
N LEU A 157 9.33 -12.15 5.13
CA LEU A 157 8.46 -13.28 5.49
C LEU A 157 9.17 -14.35 6.33
N ASP A 158 10.49 -14.25 6.50
CA ASP A 158 11.31 -15.22 7.23
C ASP A 158 11.67 -14.67 8.62
N ALA A 159 11.24 -15.38 9.67
CA ALA A 159 11.46 -15.00 11.07
C ALA A 159 12.93 -14.88 11.47
N THR A 160 13.87 -15.46 10.70
CA THR A 160 15.30 -15.34 10.97
C THR A 160 15.82 -13.91 10.83
N TRP A 161 15.10 -13.04 10.10
CA TRP A 161 15.45 -11.65 9.89
C TRP A 161 14.74 -10.68 10.84
N SER A 162 14.01 -11.21 11.83
CA SER A 162 13.22 -10.38 12.75
C SER A 162 14.11 -9.71 13.79
N ASP A 163 13.79 -8.45 14.08
CA ASP A 163 14.42 -7.67 15.14
C ASP A 163 13.92 -8.17 16.52
N PRO A 164 14.79 -8.76 17.36
CA PRO A 164 14.38 -9.35 18.64
C PRO A 164 13.93 -8.31 19.68
N ASP A 165 14.27 -7.02 19.50
CA ASP A 165 13.83 -5.95 20.40
C ASP A 165 12.34 -5.59 20.21
N TRP A 166 11.78 -5.92 19.05
CA TRP A 166 10.39 -5.59 18.69
C TRP A 166 9.52 -6.81 18.39
N CYS A 167 10.12 -7.85 17.83
CA CYS A 167 9.40 -8.99 17.28
C CYS A 167 9.29 -10.14 18.29
N GLN A 168 8.19 -10.85 18.24
CA GLN A 168 7.98 -12.05 19.06
C GLN A 168 8.73 -13.24 18.46
N GLY A 169 9.04 -14.22 19.28
CA GLY A 169 9.75 -15.44 18.81
C GLY A 169 8.95 -16.15 17.68
N GLY A 170 9.60 -16.36 16.55
CA GLY A 170 9.00 -16.96 15.37
C GLY A 170 8.14 -16.04 14.50
N GLU A 171 7.99 -14.77 14.88
CA GLU A 171 7.29 -13.78 14.09
C GLU A 171 8.15 -13.26 12.95
N SER A 172 7.64 -13.19 11.73
CA SER A 172 8.37 -12.61 10.60
C SER A 172 8.45 -11.08 10.70
N PRO A 173 9.45 -10.43 10.07
CA PRO A 173 9.57 -8.97 10.02
C PRO A 173 8.28 -8.28 9.58
N LEU A 174 7.58 -8.84 8.58
CA LEU A 174 6.31 -8.30 8.06
C LEU A 174 5.19 -8.34 9.10
N ALA A 175 5.00 -9.51 9.74
CA ALA A 175 3.98 -9.67 10.78
C ALA A 175 4.27 -8.76 11.98
N CYS A 176 5.54 -8.68 12.38
CA CYS A 176 6.04 -7.82 13.44
C CYS A 176 5.74 -6.34 13.14
N GLU A 177 6.10 -5.86 11.95
CA GLU A 177 5.82 -4.48 11.55
C GLU A 177 4.33 -4.15 11.68
N TYR A 178 3.46 -5.00 11.17
CA TYR A 178 2.02 -4.74 11.18
C TYR A 178 1.41 -4.81 12.57
N ARG A 179 1.91 -5.70 13.43
CA ARG A 179 1.47 -5.78 14.83
C ARG A 179 1.91 -4.56 15.63
N VAL A 180 3.15 -4.11 15.43
CA VAL A 180 3.76 -3.04 16.23
C VAL A 180 3.28 -1.67 15.81
N SER A 181 3.22 -1.39 14.50
CA SER A 181 2.90 -0.06 13.97
C SER A 181 1.42 0.10 13.59
N LYS A 182 0.69 -0.99 13.33
CA LYS A 182 -0.72 -0.99 12.92
C LYS A 182 -1.01 0.06 11.84
N PRO A 183 -0.31 0.04 10.71
CA PRO A 183 -0.44 1.09 9.71
C PRO A 183 -1.77 0.97 8.97
N SER A 184 -2.28 2.08 8.44
CA SER A 184 -3.44 2.09 7.54
C SER A 184 -3.04 1.88 6.07
N ILE A 185 -1.80 2.19 5.73
CA ILE A 185 -1.22 2.11 4.37
C ILE A 185 0.16 1.46 4.48
N ALA A 186 0.55 0.64 3.51
CA ALA A 186 1.89 0.08 3.39
C ALA A 186 2.49 0.40 2.02
N ILE A 187 3.63 1.09 2.00
CA ILE A 187 4.43 1.35 0.79
C ILE A 187 5.38 0.18 0.61
N ILE A 188 5.29 -0.51 -0.53
CA ILE A 188 5.99 -1.77 -0.78
C ILE A 188 6.86 -1.63 -2.02
N MET A 189 8.17 -1.82 -1.88
CA MET A 189 9.13 -1.86 -2.99
C MET A 189 10.24 -2.87 -2.71
N PHE A 190 10.27 -3.95 -3.46
CA PHE A 190 11.35 -4.93 -3.55
C PHE A 190 11.76 -5.08 -5.02
N GLY A 191 12.93 -5.61 -5.27
CA GLY A 191 13.42 -5.89 -6.61
C GLY A 191 14.89 -5.60 -6.80
N THR A 192 15.42 -4.55 -6.17
CA THR A 192 16.83 -4.12 -6.35
C THR A 192 17.81 -5.25 -6.06
N ASN A 193 17.62 -5.98 -4.95
CA ASN A 193 18.45 -7.14 -4.60
C ASN A 193 17.96 -8.41 -5.33
N ASP A 194 16.68 -8.51 -5.62
CA ASP A 194 16.09 -9.67 -6.28
C ASP A 194 16.64 -9.90 -7.70
N VAL A 195 17.02 -8.83 -8.39
CA VAL A 195 17.68 -8.94 -9.71
C VAL A 195 18.89 -9.88 -9.64
N ASN A 196 19.64 -9.85 -8.55
CA ASN A 196 20.84 -10.70 -8.41
C ASN A 196 20.58 -12.07 -7.77
N TYR A 197 19.56 -12.19 -6.90
CA TYR A 197 19.46 -13.31 -5.97
C TYR A 197 18.18 -14.14 -6.08
N THR A 198 17.14 -13.66 -6.81
CA THR A 198 15.83 -14.31 -6.81
C THR A 198 15.40 -14.59 -8.25
N ASP A 199 14.97 -15.80 -8.56
CA ASP A 199 14.33 -16.08 -9.86
C ASP A 199 12.92 -15.47 -9.95
N ALA A 200 12.42 -15.28 -11.17
CA ALA A 200 11.17 -14.58 -11.42
C ALA A 200 9.94 -15.29 -10.82
N ALA A 201 9.93 -16.61 -10.78
CA ALA A 201 8.83 -17.40 -10.23
C ALA A 201 8.76 -17.26 -8.71
N THR A 202 9.91 -17.35 -8.05
CA THR A 202 10.08 -17.13 -6.62
C THR A 202 9.72 -15.70 -6.25
N TYR A 203 10.17 -14.71 -7.03
CA TYR A 203 9.82 -13.30 -6.83
C TYR A 203 8.31 -13.07 -6.91
N ASN A 204 7.67 -13.58 -7.96
CA ASN A 204 6.20 -13.48 -8.13
C ASN A 204 5.44 -14.06 -6.94
N TYR A 205 5.87 -15.23 -6.45
CA TYR A 205 5.22 -15.89 -5.33
C TYR A 205 5.31 -15.07 -4.03
N TYR A 206 6.51 -14.65 -3.63
CA TYR A 206 6.70 -13.92 -2.38
C TYR A 206 6.13 -12.50 -2.43
N LEU A 207 6.21 -11.81 -3.57
CA LEU A 207 5.56 -10.51 -3.73
C LEU A 207 4.05 -10.60 -3.50
N ARG A 208 3.39 -11.61 -4.10
CA ARG A 208 1.95 -11.85 -3.90
C ARG A 208 1.62 -12.28 -2.48
N THR A 209 2.51 -13.01 -1.82
CA THR A 209 2.36 -13.37 -0.41
C THR A 209 2.38 -12.12 0.48
N ILE A 210 3.30 -11.18 0.25
CA ILE A 210 3.33 -9.88 0.96
C ILE A 210 2.03 -9.10 0.71
N ILE A 211 1.58 -8.99 -0.53
CA ILE A 211 0.34 -8.27 -0.88
C ILE A 211 -0.86 -8.91 -0.16
N SER A 212 -0.97 -10.24 -0.21
CA SER A 212 -2.06 -10.97 0.44
C SER A 212 -2.05 -10.75 1.95
N ALA A 213 -0.88 -10.91 2.60
CA ALA A 213 -0.73 -10.68 4.04
C ALA A 213 -1.06 -9.22 4.44
N THR A 214 -0.71 -8.24 3.59
CA THR A 214 -1.05 -6.82 3.81
C THR A 214 -2.57 -6.60 3.78
N LEU A 215 -3.23 -7.14 2.76
CA LEU A 215 -4.68 -7.05 2.61
C LEU A 215 -5.43 -7.81 3.72
N ASP A 216 -4.89 -8.93 4.23
CA ASP A 216 -5.47 -9.71 5.31
C ASP A 216 -5.46 -8.95 6.65
N GLN A 217 -4.52 -8.02 6.82
CA GLN A 217 -4.49 -7.08 7.93
C GLN A 217 -5.33 -5.82 7.69
N ASN A 218 -6.12 -5.77 6.60
CA ASN A 218 -6.89 -4.59 6.20
C ASN A 218 -6.04 -3.33 6.09
N ILE A 219 -4.83 -3.46 5.55
CA ILE A 219 -3.90 -2.37 5.25
C ILE A 219 -3.94 -2.14 3.75
N VAL A 220 -4.00 -0.88 3.31
CA VAL A 220 -3.97 -0.53 1.88
C VAL A 220 -2.55 -0.67 1.34
N PRO A 221 -2.26 -1.64 0.46
CA PRO A 221 -0.93 -1.75 -0.14
C PRO A 221 -0.76 -0.71 -1.27
N VAL A 222 0.38 -0.03 -1.29
CA VAL A 222 0.84 0.81 -2.40
C VAL A 222 2.09 0.18 -2.97
N LEU A 223 1.94 -0.54 -4.06
CA LEU A 223 3.04 -1.25 -4.70
C LEU A 223 3.87 -0.29 -5.56
N ASN A 224 5.18 -0.50 -5.62
CA ASN A 224 6.07 0.32 -6.42
C ASN A 224 6.90 -0.57 -7.36
N THR A 225 7.06 -0.17 -8.62
CA THR A 225 8.16 -0.64 -9.45
C THR A 225 9.47 -0.07 -8.91
N PHE A 226 10.60 -0.68 -9.28
CA PHE A 226 11.93 -0.28 -8.82
C PHE A 226 12.81 0.17 -9.99
N PRO A 227 13.90 0.92 -9.73
CA PRO A 227 14.83 1.40 -10.75
C PRO A 227 15.47 0.25 -11.52
N THR A 228 15.72 0.44 -12.80
CA THR A 228 16.46 -0.54 -13.62
C THR A 228 17.87 -0.73 -13.06
N ARG A 229 18.27 -1.97 -12.85
CA ARG A 229 19.64 -2.33 -12.45
C ARG A 229 20.51 -2.45 -13.70
N PRO A 230 21.58 -1.66 -13.81
CA PRO A 230 22.44 -1.67 -15.01
C PRO A 230 23.12 -3.04 -15.26
N GLU A 231 23.27 -3.84 -14.22
CA GLU A 231 23.91 -5.17 -14.29
C GLU A 231 23.03 -6.19 -15.03
N ASP A 232 21.70 -6.08 -14.90
CA ASP A 232 20.74 -6.92 -15.61
C ASP A 232 19.44 -6.16 -15.90
N PRO A 233 19.41 -5.32 -16.95
CA PRO A 233 18.24 -4.57 -17.34
C PRO A 233 17.05 -5.45 -17.76
N GLN A 234 17.35 -6.62 -18.36
CA GLN A 234 16.30 -7.54 -18.84
C GLN A 234 15.56 -8.17 -17.66
N LYS A 235 16.28 -8.62 -16.65
CA LYS A 235 15.67 -9.16 -15.43
C LYS A 235 14.97 -8.07 -14.65
N SER A 236 15.52 -6.86 -14.57
CA SER A 236 14.87 -5.70 -13.98
C SER A 236 13.51 -5.42 -14.64
N LEU A 237 13.47 -5.45 -15.97
CA LEU A 237 12.22 -5.30 -16.72
C LEU A 237 11.22 -6.42 -16.38
N LEU A 238 11.65 -7.69 -16.41
CA LEU A 238 10.79 -8.82 -16.10
C LEU A 238 10.21 -8.73 -14.68
N LEU A 239 11.02 -8.41 -13.68
CA LEU A 239 10.53 -8.28 -12.30
C LEU A 239 9.58 -7.08 -12.14
N ASN A 240 9.83 -5.96 -12.80
CA ASN A 240 8.92 -4.82 -12.83
C ASN A 240 7.58 -5.15 -13.55
N GLN A 241 7.60 -5.94 -14.60
CA GLN A 241 6.39 -6.46 -15.24
C GLN A 241 5.57 -7.34 -14.29
N ILE A 242 6.23 -8.15 -13.46
CA ILE A 242 5.58 -8.94 -12.40
C ILE A 242 4.93 -8.01 -11.36
N VAL A 243 5.61 -6.92 -10.96
CA VAL A 243 5.05 -5.92 -10.04
C VAL A 243 3.77 -5.31 -10.60
N VAL A 244 3.79 -4.88 -11.87
CA VAL A 244 2.61 -4.32 -12.55
C VAL A 244 1.48 -5.34 -12.61
N LYS A 245 1.78 -6.58 -13.03
CA LYS A 245 0.78 -7.66 -13.11
C LYS A 245 0.15 -7.96 -11.76
N ALA A 246 0.96 -8.03 -10.71
CA ALA A 246 0.45 -8.24 -9.35
C ALA A 246 -0.49 -7.10 -8.94
N ALA A 247 -0.12 -5.84 -9.16
CA ALA A 247 -0.99 -4.70 -8.85
C ALA A 247 -2.33 -4.77 -9.59
N GLN A 248 -2.32 -5.15 -10.86
CA GLN A 248 -3.54 -5.33 -11.67
C GLN A 248 -4.41 -6.48 -11.17
N ASP A 249 -3.81 -7.63 -10.85
CA ASP A 249 -4.53 -8.81 -10.40
C ASP A 249 -5.25 -8.59 -9.08
N TYR A 250 -4.60 -7.88 -8.15
CA TYR A 250 -5.20 -7.55 -6.84
C TYR A 250 -6.05 -6.27 -6.87
N GLY A 251 -5.96 -5.45 -7.93
CA GLY A 251 -6.66 -4.17 -8.05
C GLY A 251 -6.19 -3.13 -7.02
N ILE A 252 -4.89 -3.14 -6.72
CA ILE A 252 -4.24 -2.29 -5.72
C ILE A 252 -3.50 -1.12 -6.36
N PRO A 253 -3.28 -0.02 -5.62
CA PRO A 253 -2.50 1.13 -6.08
C PRO A 253 -1.08 0.76 -6.47
N LEU A 254 -0.61 1.27 -7.61
CA LEU A 254 0.74 1.09 -8.14
C LEU A 254 1.39 2.43 -8.45
N VAL A 255 2.57 2.67 -7.94
CA VAL A 255 3.49 3.72 -8.38
C VAL A 255 4.46 3.12 -9.40
N ASN A 256 4.46 3.62 -10.61
CA ASN A 256 5.45 3.23 -11.61
C ASN A 256 6.71 4.11 -11.46
N LEU A 257 7.50 3.80 -10.41
CA LEU A 257 8.72 4.53 -10.13
C LEU A 257 9.74 4.37 -11.27
N ASN A 258 9.84 3.17 -11.86
CA ASN A 258 10.73 2.93 -12.99
C ASN A 258 10.51 3.99 -14.08
N ARG A 259 9.27 4.15 -14.55
CA ARG A 259 8.91 5.17 -15.54
C ARG A 259 9.15 6.61 -15.07
N ALA A 260 8.94 6.88 -13.77
CA ALA A 260 9.17 8.23 -13.24
C ALA A 260 10.64 8.64 -13.28
N LEU A 261 11.55 7.67 -13.38
CA LEU A 261 12.98 7.87 -13.43
C LEU A 261 13.56 7.91 -14.86
N ASP A 262 12.84 7.40 -15.86
CA ASP A 262 13.32 7.20 -17.24
C ASP A 262 13.90 8.48 -17.90
N GLU A 263 13.39 9.66 -17.54
CA GLU A 263 13.83 10.94 -18.12
C GLU A 263 14.94 11.62 -17.30
N LEU A 264 15.34 11.01 -16.19
CA LEU A 264 16.37 11.60 -15.33
C LEU A 264 17.79 11.23 -15.80
N PRO A 265 18.78 12.06 -15.50
CA PRO A 265 20.18 11.69 -15.70
C PRO A 265 20.47 10.30 -15.09
N ASN A 266 21.03 9.39 -15.89
CA ASN A 266 21.36 8.03 -15.48
C ASN A 266 20.16 7.27 -14.89
N ASP A 267 18.95 7.47 -15.46
CA ASP A 267 17.69 6.89 -14.98
C ASP A 267 17.47 7.08 -13.46
N GLY A 268 17.89 8.22 -12.94
CA GLY A 268 17.79 8.56 -11.52
C GLY A 268 18.71 7.77 -10.60
N VAL A 269 19.56 6.89 -11.13
CA VAL A 269 20.52 6.07 -10.35
C VAL A 269 21.79 6.85 -10.09
N ASN A 270 22.41 6.63 -8.94
CA ASN A 270 23.70 7.21 -8.59
C ASN A 270 24.82 6.63 -9.49
N PRO A 271 25.54 7.45 -10.27
CA PRO A 271 26.56 6.93 -11.19
C PRO A 271 27.76 6.29 -10.50
N GLN A 272 27.99 6.54 -9.21
CA GLN A 272 29.03 5.91 -8.40
C GLN A 272 28.56 4.69 -7.60
N ASP A 273 27.26 4.49 -7.55
CA ASP A 273 26.62 3.39 -6.82
C ASP A 273 25.33 2.97 -7.51
N SER A 274 25.45 2.02 -8.43
CA SER A 274 24.31 1.54 -9.24
C SER A 274 23.19 0.89 -8.41
N THR A 275 23.39 0.69 -7.13
CA THR A 275 22.39 0.11 -6.22
C THR A 275 21.40 1.16 -5.73
N HIS A 276 21.82 2.41 -5.57
CA HIS A 276 20.98 3.46 -4.99
C HIS A 276 20.63 4.57 -5.98
N LEU A 277 19.58 5.29 -5.66
CA LEU A 277 19.18 6.48 -6.41
C LEU A 277 20.13 7.65 -6.14
N SER A 278 20.21 8.56 -7.10
CA SER A 278 20.95 9.81 -6.98
C SER A 278 20.27 10.79 -6.01
N THR A 279 21.09 11.68 -5.44
CA THR A 279 20.65 12.76 -4.54
C THR A 279 21.12 14.10 -5.05
N PRO A 280 20.45 15.21 -4.70
CA PRO A 280 20.97 16.54 -4.91
C PRO A 280 22.33 16.75 -4.22
N ALA A 281 23.15 17.67 -4.70
CA ALA A 281 24.47 17.96 -4.13
C ALA A 281 24.42 18.42 -2.66
N ASP A 282 23.31 19.06 -2.26
CA ASP A 282 23.06 19.50 -0.89
C ASP A 282 22.37 18.44 -0.02
N GLY A 283 22.04 17.26 -0.58
CA GLY A 283 21.32 16.18 0.07
C GLY A 283 19.83 16.45 0.37
N ARG A 284 19.29 17.59 -0.08
CA ARG A 284 17.92 18.04 0.23
C ARG A 284 16.89 17.39 -0.70
N VAL A 285 16.63 16.12 -0.51
CA VAL A 285 15.63 15.34 -1.25
C VAL A 285 14.17 15.68 -0.87
N ASP A 286 13.98 16.56 0.10
CA ASP A 286 12.74 17.14 0.60
C ASP A 286 12.45 18.54 0.02
N VAL A 287 13.32 19.04 -0.88
CA VAL A 287 13.16 20.30 -1.61
C VAL A 287 12.85 20.00 -3.07
N PHE A 288 11.62 20.29 -3.51
CA PHE A 288 11.13 20.01 -4.86
C PHE A 288 11.39 21.16 -5.84
N SER A 289 12.63 21.65 -5.85
CA SER A 289 13.08 22.60 -6.87
C SER A 289 13.28 21.90 -8.22
N PRO A 290 13.23 22.62 -9.37
CA PRO A 290 13.51 22.03 -10.67
C PRO A 290 14.87 21.32 -10.75
N ALA A 291 15.88 21.80 -10.03
CA ALA A 291 17.20 21.18 -9.99
C ALA A 291 17.21 19.88 -9.19
N ASN A 292 16.59 19.86 -7.99
CA ASN A 292 16.56 18.68 -7.14
C ASN A 292 15.69 17.57 -7.75
N LEU A 293 14.65 17.95 -8.51
CA LEU A 293 13.80 17.00 -9.26
C LEU A 293 14.53 16.33 -10.44
N GLN A 294 15.80 16.64 -10.67
CA GLN A 294 16.67 15.88 -11.60
C GLN A 294 17.38 14.72 -10.91
N THR A 295 17.01 14.36 -9.67
CA THR A 295 17.65 13.30 -8.89
C THR A 295 16.62 12.25 -8.43
N GLY A 296 17.06 11.00 -8.38
CA GLY A 296 16.16 9.85 -8.21
C GLY A 296 15.45 9.84 -6.86
N PHE A 297 16.14 10.10 -5.73
CA PHE A 297 15.46 10.12 -4.42
C PHE A 297 14.46 11.26 -4.30
N THR A 298 14.72 12.43 -4.89
CA THR A 298 13.76 13.54 -4.87
C THR A 298 12.50 13.19 -5.64
N VAL A 299 12.63 12.60 -6.84
CA VAL A 299 11.48 12.14 -7.64
C VAL A 299 10.74 11.01 -6.93
N ARG A 300 11.45 10.02 -6.35
CA ARG A 300 10.82 8.96 -5.57
C ARG A 300 10.00 9.51 -4.42
N ASN A 301 10.52 10.48 -3.67
CA ASN A 301 9.79 11.11 -2.58
C ASN A 301 8.55 11.84 -3.07
N LEU A 302 8.66 12.61 -4.16
CA LEU A 302 7.52 13.30 -4.75
C LEU A 302 6.41 12.33 -5.18
N VAL A 303 6.72 11.31 -5.99
CA VAL A 303 5.69 10.38 -6.48
C VAL A 303 5.10 9.53 -5.36
N THR A 304 5.86 9.25 -4.30
CA THR A 304 5.36 8.56 -3.11
C THR A 304 4.36 9.44 -2.33
N LEU A 305 4.67 10.73 -2.11
CA LEU A 305 3.73 11.66 -1.48
C LEU A 305 2.46 11.85 -2.33
N GLN A 306 2.60 11.94 -3.64
CA GLN A 306 1.45 12.00 -4.55
C GLN A 306 0.60 10.74 -4.51
N ALA A 307 1.22 9.56 -4.36
CA ALA A 307 0.50 8.30 -4.22
C ALA A 307 -0.25 8.22 -2.88
N LEU A 308 0.38 8.65 -1.78
CA LEU A 308 -0.29 8.76 -0.48
C LEU A 308 -1.49 9.72 -0.54
N ASP A 309 -1.33 10.87 -1.20
CA ASP A 309 -2.42 11.84 -1.43
C ASP A 309 -3.57 11.23 -2.22
N ALA A 310 -3.26 10.52 -3.32
CA ALA A 310 -4.27 9.85 -4.13
C ALA A 310 -5.03 8.78 -3.34
N VAL A 311 -4.32 7.98 -2.53
CA VAL A 311 -4.94 6.97 -1.65
C VAL A 311 -5.83 7.66 -0.62
N LEU A 312 -5.33 8.66 0.11
CA LEU A 312 -6.10 9.36 1.14
C LEU A 312 -7.39 10.00 0.59
N LYS A 313 -7.34 10.59 -0.60
CA LYS A 313 -8.51 11.17 -1.29
C LYS A 313 -9.54 10.11 -1.69
N ALA A 314 -9.09 8.91 -2.04
CA ALA A 314 -9.98 7.84 -2.47
C ALA A 314 -10.62 7.08 -1.29
N VAL A 315 -9.94 6.97 -0.14
CA VAL A 315 -10.38 6.13 0.99
C VAL A 315 -11.11 6.91 2.08
N LYS A 316 -10.95 8.21 2.16
CA LYS A 316 -11.69 9.10 3.07
C LYS A 316 -12.99 9.56 2.43
#